data_45dd8b623e84a5d68135248768d025f6
#
_entry.id   45dd8b623e84a5d68135248768d025f6
#
_cell.length_a   1.000
_cell.length_b   1.000
_cell.length_c   1.000
_cell.angle_alpha   90.00
_cell.angle_beta   90.00
_cell.angle_gamma   90.00
#
_symmetry.space_group_name_H-M   'P 1'
#
loop_
_entity.id
_entity.type
_entity.pdbx_description
1 polymer ?
#
loop_
_entity_poly.entity_id
_entity_poly.type
_entity_poly.pdbx_seq_one_letter_code
_entity_poly.pdbx_strand_id
1 'polypeptide(L)'
;MQIYNGKSVFGGIAIGKISVYQKKEQQVKRVKIDDPEQEMARYEKAKAEGIKQLQGLYDKALREVGEANAAIFEVHQMMMEDDGYNESVENIIRSQGVNAEYAVATTGDNYAQMFSAMDDDYMRERAADVRDISERLLTILNGEETGAVDADEPKIIVAEDLAPSETVQLDKDKVLSFVTVKGSLNSHTAILARTMAIPALVNTSVSLESEMDGRLGIVDGANGTFYVDPNEATLAEMKKRQEEDLSRKQLLLTLKGKENVTLDGQKVMLYANIGNIKDLATVIQNDAGGIGLFRSEFIYLEKEDFPTEEEQFQIYRQVAQTMAGKRVIIRTLDIGADKQCDYFHMEHEENPALGCRAIRICLTRPEIFKTQLRALFRASAFGKIAIMYPMITSVQEVRKIKEIVEEVKAELTAQGVEFGNPEQGIMIETPAAAIISDDLAKEVDFFSIGTNDLSQYTMAIDRQNPQLDLFFDPHHPAVLRMISLVVENAHKAGIWAGICGELGADQSLTKEFLAMGVDELSVSPGSILPLRKIILETNVTDYKAGKEC
;
A
#
# COMPACT_ATOMS: atom_id res chain seq x y z
N MET A 1 -34.70 1.30 -11.04
CA MET A 1 -33.22 1.30 -11.04
C MET A 1 -32.72 2.67 -10.65
N GLN A 2 -31.96 2.78 -9.58
CA GLN A 2 -31.24 3.98 -9.16
C GLN A 2 -29.75 3.73 -9.39
N ILE A 3 -29.01 4.78 -9.71
CA ILE A 3 -27.57 4.71 -10.03
C ILE A 3 -26.85 5.77 -9.21
N TYR A 4 -25.82 5.36 -8.50
CA TYR A 4 -24.98 6.21 -7.67
C TYR A 4 -23.53 6.06 -8.08
N ASN A 5 -22.77 7.14 -8.04
CA ASN A 5 -21.35 7.15 -8.33
C ASN A 5 -20.53 7.37 -7.07
N GLY A 6 -19.36 6.79 -7.03
CA GLY A 6 -18.40 6.94 -5.95
C GLY A 6 -16.97 6.74 -6.42
N LYS A 7 -16.02 6.94 -5.51
CA LYS A 7 -14.61 6.64 -5.79
C LYS A 7 -14.35 5.15 -5.61
N SER A 8 -13.79 4.52 -6.65
CA SER A 8 -13.38 3.12 -6.60
C SER A 8 -12.24 2.89 -5.61
N VAL A 9 -12.43 1.95 -4.70
CA VAL A 9 -11.39 1.47 -3.77
C VAL A 9 -10.76 0.19 -4.29
N PHE A 10 -11.58 -0.72 -4.77
CA PHE A 10 -11.16 -2.01 -5.32
C PHE A 10 -12.12 -2.43 -6.44
N GLY A 11 -11.55 -2.89 -7.56
CA GLY A 11 -12.30 -3.29 -8.75
C GLY A 11 -13.02 -4.63 -8.59
N GLY A 12 -13.85 -4.95 -9.58
CA GLY A 12 -14.65 -6.17 -9.64
C GLY A 12 -16.14 -5.87 -9.54
N ILE A 13 -16.96 -6.91 -9.64
CA ILE A 13 -18.42 -6.80 -9.61
C ILE A 13 -18.95 -7.62 -8.45
N ALA A 14 -19.73 -6.99 -7.56
CA ALA A 14 -20.49 -7.65 -6.52
C ALA A 14 -21.99 -7.52 -6.80
N ILE A 15 -22.72 -8.61 -6.70
CA ILE A 15 -24.17 -8.68 -6.90
C ILE A 15 -24.79 -9.36 -5.68
N GLY A 16 -25.67 -8.68 -4.97
CA GLY A 16 -26.31 -9.25 -3.79
C GLY A 16 -27.35 -8.33 -3.17
N LYS A 17 -27.96 -8.79 -2.08
CA LYS A 17 -28.88 -7.98 -1.30
C LYS A 17 -28.11 -6.88 -0.56
N ILE A 18 -28.71 -5.72 -0.48
CA ILE A 18 -28.19 -4.56 0.26
C ILE A 18 -28.50 -4.77 1.74
N SER A 19 -27.54 -4.42 2.59
CA SER A 19 -27.74 -4.23 4.03
C SER A 19 -27.36 -2.80 4.39
N VAL A 20 -28.33 -2.01 4.78
CA VAL A 20 -28.10 -0.61 5.19
C VAL A 20 -27.69 -0.61 6.65
N TYR A 21 -26.42 -0.26 6.88
CA TYR A 21 -25.90 -0.08 8.22
C TYR A 21 -26.09 1.39 8.63
N GLN A 22 -27.00 1.60 9.55
CA GLN A 22 -27.23 2.91 10.17
C GLN A 22 -26.83 2.84 11.64
N LYS A 23 -25.94 3.72 12.04
CA LYS A 23 -25.68 3.94 13.46
C LYS A 23 -26.95 4.44 14.11
N LYS A 24 -27.35 3.78 15.20
CA LYS A 24 -28.40 4.35 16.05
C LYS A 24 -27.83 5.60 16.71
N GLU A 25 -28.34 6.78 16.35
CA GLU A 25 -28.02 7.99 17.09
C GLU A 25 -28.41 7.77 18.56
N GLN A 26 -27.40 7.68 19.41
CA GLN A 26 -27.63 7.60 20.84
C GLN A 26 -28.06 8.98 21.32
N GLN A 27 -29.34 9.15 21.64
CA GLN A 27 -29.84 10.40 22.26
C GLN A 27 -29.31 10.47 23.68
N VAL A 28 -28.19 11.17 23.87
CA VAL A 28 -27.64 11.44 25.18
C VAL A 28 -28.47 12.52 25.88
N LYS A 29 -29.11 12.15 26.96
CA LYS A 29 -29.89 13.09 27.79
C LYS A 29 -29.01 13.61 28.93
N ARG A 30 -29.03 14.91 29.12
CA ARG A 30 -28.42 15.52 30.29
C ARG A 30 -29.32 15.27 31.52
N VAL A 31 -28.84 14.42 32.41
CA VAL A 31 -29.53 14.06 33.65
C VAL A 31 -28.75 14.61 34.84
N LYS A 32 -29.42 15.26 35.78
CA LYS A 32 -28.80 15.72 37.01
C LYS A 32 -28.65 14.54 37.98
N ILE A 33 -27.49 14.43 38.60
CA ILE A 33 -27.17 13.37 39.56
C ILE A 33 -27.05 13.91 40.98
N ASP A 34 -27.30 13.06 41.97
CA ASP A 34 -27.20 13.40 43.37
C ASP A 34 -25.86 13.04 43.99
N ASP A 35 -25.18 12.03 43.45
CA ASP A 35 -23.89 11.52 43.95
C ASP A 35 -22.86 11.42 42.78
N PRO A 36 -21.99 12.44 42.64
CA PRO A 36 -20.93 12.43 41.63
C PRO A 36 -19.92 11.31 41.80
N GLU A 37 -19.63 10.85 43.01
CA GLU A 37 -18.64 9.79 43.23
C GLU A 37 -19.19 8.42 42.80
N GLN A 38 -20.45 8.17 42.97
CA GLN A 38 -21.11 6.97 42.44
C GLN A 38 -21.09 6.96 40.91
N GLU A 39 -21.33 8.11 40.30
CA GLU A 39 -21.31 8.25 38.84
C GLU A 39 -19.89 8.10 38.26
N MET A 40 -18.90 8.63 38.97
CA MET A 40 -17.49 8.40 38.62
C MET A 40 -17.12 6.91 38.65
N ALA A 41 -17.55 6.19 39.71
CA ALA A 41 -17.31 4.75 39.79
C ALA A 41 -17.99 4.00 38.64
N ARG A 42 -19.14 4.47 38.14
CA ARG A 42 -19.84 3.93 36.98
C ARG A 42 -19.06 4.20 35.70
N TYR A 43 -18.53 5.41 35.53
CA TYR A 43 -17.66 5.76 34.40
C TYR A 43 -16.39 4.91 34.38
N GLU A 44 -15.67 4.79 35.49
CA GLU A 44 -14.44 3.99 35.59
C GLU A 44 -14.70 2.52 35.25
N LYS A 45 -15.83 1.96 35.68
CA LYS A 45 -16.22 0.61 35.33
C LYS A 45 -16.48 0.46 33.82
N ALA A 46 -17.13 1.45 33.21
CA ALA A 46 -17.39 1.45 31.77
C ALA A 46 -16.08 1.57 30.97
N LYS A 47 -15.15 2.42 31.42
CA LYS A 47 -13.79 2.55 30.84
C LYS A 47 -13.04 1.22 30.88
N ALA A 48 -12.98 0.56 32.04
CA ALA A 48 -12.30 -0.73 32.18
C ALA A 48 -12.90 -1.81 31.27
N GLU A 49 -14.22 -1.85 31.12
CA GLU A 49 -14.88 -2.78 30.19
C GLU A 49 -14.60 -2.39 28.73
N GLY A 50 -14.56 -1.08 28.40
CA GLY A 50 -14.20 -0.59 27.07
C GLY A 50 -12.80 -1.01 26.64
N ILE A 51 -11.81 -0.84 27.52
CA ILE A 51 -10.42 -1.29 27.29
C ILE A 51 -10.35 -2.80 27.06
N LYS A 52 -11.07 -3.58 27.85
CA LYS A 52 -11.15 -5.04 27.68
C LYS A 52 -11.78 -5.44 26.34
N GLN A 53 -12.82 -4.75 25.90
CA GLN A 53 -13.43 -4.98 24.59
C GLN A 53 -12.47 -4.62 23.44
N LEU A 54 -11.73 -3.50 23.56
CA LEU A 54 -10.71 -3.10 22.58
C LEU A 54 -9.59 -4.11 22.50
N GLN A 55 -9.15 -4.70 23.61
CA GLN A 55 -8.19 -5.79 23.61
C GLN A 55 -8.72 -7.03 22.86
N GLY A 56 -9.98 -7.38 23.06
CA GLY A 56 -10.61 -8.48 22.31
C GLY A 56 -10.68 -8.20 20.80
N LEU A 57 -10.94 -6.95 20.40
CA LEU A 57 -10.91 -6.53 19.00
C LEU A 57 -9.49 -6.53 18.42
N TYR A 58 -8.49 -6.09 19.19
CA TYR A 58 -7.08 -6.19 18.82
C TYR A 58 -6.69 -7.64 18.52
N ASP A 59 -6.98 -8.56 19.45
CA ASP A 59 -6.66 -9.99 19.30
C ASP A 59 -7.38 -10.61 18.09
N LYS A 60 -8.60 -10.21 17.80
CA LYS A 60 -9.35 -10.63 16.61
C LYS A 60 -8.73 -10.06 15.32
N ALA A 61 -8.47 -8.75 15.29
CA ALA A 61 -7.86 -8.08 14.15
C ALA A 61 -6.46 -8.63 13.84
N LEU A 62 -5.64 -8.88 14.87
CA LEU A 62 -4.31 -9.48 14.71
C LEU A 62 -4.35 -10.81 13.96
N ARG A 63 -5.33 -11.65 14.29
CA ARG A 63 -5.51 -12.96 13.64
C ARG A 63 -6.07 -12.87 12.22
N GLU A 64 -6.97 -11.93 11.97
CA GLU A 64 -7.77 -11.89 10.75
C GLU A 64 -7.25 -10.94 9.68
N VAL A 65 -6.69 -9.79 10.08
CA VAL A 65 -6.28 -8.70 9.17
C VAL A 65 -4.83 -8.25 9.37
N GLY A 66 -4.13 -8.82 10.35
CA GLY A 66 -2.71 -8.60 10.63
C GLY A 66 -2.44 -7.38 11.53
N GLU A 67 -1.18 -7.28 11.98
CA GLU A 67 -0.72 -6.36 13.02
C GLU A 67 -0.97 -4.88 12.70
N ALA A 68 -0.72 -4.47 11.45
CA ALA A 68 -0.92 -3.08 11.04
C ALA A 68 -2.37 -2.59 11.19
N ASN A 69 -3.35 -3.48 10.96
CA ASN A 69 -4.76 -3.15 11.13
C ASN A 69 -5.22 -3.33 12.58
N ALA A 70 -4.52 -4.15 13.37
CA ALA A 70 -4.79 -4.32 14.79
C ALA A 70 -4.29 -3.13 15.62
N ALA A 71 -3.20 -2.48 15.21
CA ALA A 71 -2.57 -1.37 15.93
C ALA A 71 -3.53 -0.20 16.25
N ILE A 72 -4.58 0.01 15.45
CA ILE A 72 -5.59 1.04 15.71
C ILE A 72 -6.29 0.82 17.06
N PHE A 73 -6.47 -0.44 17.50
CA PHE A 73 -7.12 -0.73 18.78
C PHE A 73 -6.20 -0.48 19.97
N GLU A 74 -4.87 -0.56 19.80
CA GLU A 74 -3.90 -0.11 20.82
C GLU A 74 -4.00 1.42 20.98
N VAL A 75 -4.06 2.14 19.86
CA VAL A 75 -4.24 3.59 19.89
C VAL A 75 -5.56 3.97 20.57
N HIS A 76 -6.65 3.26 20.27
CA HIS A 76 -7.94 3.49 20.94
C HIS A 76 -7.88 3.20 22.45
N GLN A 77 -7.13 2.17 22.87
CA GLN A 77 -6.87 1.92 24.29
C GLN A 77 -6.11 3.10 24.94
N MET A 78 -5.00 3.53 24.30
CA MET A 78 -4.21 4.68 24.78
C MET A 78 -5.06 5.95 24.87
N MET A 79 -5.92 6.23 23.87
CA MET A 79 -6.83 7.39 23.91
C MET A 79 -7.88 7.27 25.00
N MET A 80 -8.38 6.08 25.30
CA MET A 80 -9.34 5.82 26.38
C MET A 80 -8.68 5.93 27.77
N GLU A 81 -7.37 5.73 27.85
CA GLU A 81 -6.55 5.89 29.06
C GLU A 81 -5.97 7.30 29.19
N ASP A 82 -6.09 8.15 28.18
CA ASP A 82 -5.52 9.50 28.18
C ASP A 82 -6.02 10.34 29.36
N ASP A 83 -5.08 10.89 30.13
CA ASP A 83 -5.38 11.65 31.34
C ASP A 83 -6.22 12.89 31.04
N GLY A 84 -5.94 13.60 29.93
CA GLY A 84 -6.67 14.81 29.56
C GLY A 84 -8.13 14.54 29.19
N TYR A 85 -8.38 13.45 28.44
CA TYR A 85 -9.73 13.01 28.13
C TYR A 85 -10.50 12.63 29.40
N ASN A 86 -9.88 11.81 30.26
CA ASN A 86 -10.49 11.35 31.51
C ASN A 86 -10.77 12.51 32.47
N GLU A 87 -9.82 13.42 32.72
CA GLU A 87 -10.00 14.62 33.55
C GLU A 87 -11.12 15.51 33.03
N SER A 88 -11.29 15.62 31.70
CA SER A 88 -12.39 16.38 31.10
C SER A 88 -13.75 15.76 31.46
N VAL A 89 -13.90 14.44 31.32
CA VAL A 89 -15.12 13.71 31.70
C VAL A 89 -15.40 13.89 33.20
N GLU A 90 -14.41 13.67 34.07
CA GLU A 90 -14.53 13.82 35.52
C GLU A 90 -14.96 15.25 35.92
N ASN A 91 -14.31 16.25 35.34
CA ASN A 91 -14.63 17.65 35.60
C ASN A 91 -16.08 17.98 35.25
N ILE A 92 -16.61 17.46 34.16
CA ILE A 92 -18.00 17.67 33.77
C ILE A 92 -18.96 17.01 34.77
N ILE A 93 -18.69 15.75 35.15
CA ILE A 93 -19.50 15.02 36.13
C ILE A 93 -19.53 15.79 37.47
N ARG A 94 -18.36 16.13 38.01
CA ARG A 94 -18.23 16.74 39.33
C ARG A 94 -18.73 18.20 39.38
N SER A 95 -18.32 19.01 38.37
CA SER A 95 -18.64 20.45 38.38
C SER A 95 -20.09 20.77 37.99
N GLN A 96 -20.66 19.97 37.08
CA GLN A 96 -22.02 20.19 36.59
C GLN A 96 -23.07 19.28 37.25
N GLY A 97 -22.66 18.25 37.99
CA GLY A 97 -23.56 17.28 38.62
C GLY A 97 -24.43 16.55 37.60
N VAL A 98 -23.82 16.02 36.54
CA VAL A 98 -24.51 15.38 35.42
C VAL A 98 -24.02 13.92 35.22
N ASN A 99 -24.85 13.13 34.54
CA ASN A 99 -24.58 11.72 34.26
C ASN A 99 -23.35 11.52 33.35
N ALA A 100 -22.72 10.36 33.45
CA ALA A 100 -21.51 9.97 32.72
C ALA A 100 -21.73 10.01 31.20
N GLU A 101 -22.89 9.59 30.69
CA GLU A 101 -23.19 9.62 29.27
C GLU A 101 -23.10 11.06 28.71
N TYR A 102 -23.65 12.05 29.42
CA TYR A 102 -23.57 13.43 28.96
C TYR A 102 -22.13 13.97 29.02
N ALA A 103 -21.38 13.59 30.05
CA ALA A 103 -19.99 14.00 30.21
C ALA A 103 -19.11 13.40 29.09
N VAL A 104 -19.25 12.10 28.79
CA VAL A 104 -18.52 11.40 27.73
C VAL A 104 -18.86 11.99 26.35
N ALA A 105 -20.15 12.16 26.04
CA ALA A 105 -20.58 12.74 24.77
C ALA A 105 -20.00 14.15 24.55
N THR A 106 -20.10 15.01 25.59
CA THR A 106 -19.61 16.40 25.53
C THR A 106 -18.08 16.43 25.36
N THR A 107 -17.36 15.59 26.08
CA THR A 107 -15.89 15.48 25.97
C THR A 107 -15.49 14.96 24.57
N GLY A 108 -16.14 13.89 24.11
CA GLY A 108 -15.90 13.33 22.78
C GLY A 108 -16.11 14.34 21.66
N ASP A 109 -17.22 15.09 21.70
CA ASP A 109 -17.50 16.13 20.71
C ASP A 109 -16.46 17.26 20.73
N ASN A 110 -16.06 17.72 21.93
CA ASN A 110 -15.04 18.75 22.06
C ASN A 110 -13.68 18.34 21.50
N TYR A 111 -13.20 17.14 21.84
CA TYR A 111 -11.94 16.61 21.33
C TYR A 111 -12.00 16.33 19.82
N ALA A 112 -13.09 15.74 19.34
CA ALA A 112 -13.27 15.50 17.91
C ALA A 112 -13.30 16.82 17.11
N GLN A 113 -13.93 17.87 17.65
CA GLN A 113 -13.93 19.18 17.02
C GLN A 113 -12.54 19.83 17.04
N MET A 114 -11.80 19.69 18.15
CA MET A 114 -10.44 20.18 18.28
C MET A 114 -9.51 19.52 17.24
N PHE A 115 -9.52 18.20 17.12
CA PHE A 115 -8.73 17.48 16.13
C PHE A 115 -9.14 17.81 14.70
N SER A 116 -10.43 17.94 14.42
CA SER A 116 -10.94 18.30 13.07
C SER A 116 -10.52 19.71 12.64
N ALA A 117 -10.20 20.61 13.57
CA ALA A 117 -9.78 21.98 13.30
C ALA A 117 -8.25 22.12 13.09
N MET A 118 -7.48 21.05 13.25
CA MET A 118 -6.03 21.07 13.03
C MET A 118 -5.69 21.05 11.53
N ASP A 119 -4.59 21.70 11.16
CA ASP A 119 -4.12 21.76 9.77
C ASP A 119 -3.44 20.45 9.30
N ASP A 120 -3.12 19.54 10.21
CA ASP A 120 -2.49 18.25 9.95
C ASP A 120 -3.52 17.17 9.60
N ASP A 121 -3.38 16.53 8.44
CA ASP A 121 -4.31 15.49 7.96
C ASP A 121 -4.37 14.27 8.90
N TYR A 122 -3.23 13.86 9.46
CA TYR A 122 -3.14 12.76 10.41
C TYR A 122 -3.93 13.06 11.68
N MET A 123 -3.78 14.28 12.22
CA MET A 123 -4.53 14.72 13.39
C MET A 123 -6.04 14.85 13.09
N ARG A 124 -6.43 15.28 11.89
CA ARG A 124 -7.85 15.31 11.49
C ARG A 124 -8.50 13.92 11.46
N GLU A 125 -7.75 12.90 11.06
CA GLU A 125 -8.24 11.51 11.08
C GLU A 125 -8.50 11.01 12.50
N ARG A 126 -7.74 11.49 13.52
CA ARG A 126 -7.95 11.17 14.94
C ARG A 126 -9.30 11.63 15.50
N ALA A 127 -9.96 12.59 14.86
CA ALA A 127 -11.32 12.97 15.25
C ALA A 127 -12.33 11.81 15.13
N ALA A 128 -12.13 10.93 14.17
CA ALA A 128 -12.96 9.73 14.01
C ALA A 128 -12.69 8.71 15.13
N ASP A 129 -11.42 8.55 15.52
CA ASP A 129 -11.01 7.63 16.60
C ASP A 129 -11.60 8.07 17.95
N VAL A 130 -11.57 9.38 18.26
CA VAL A 130 -12.21 9.92 19.48
C VAL A 130 -13.71 9.65 19.50
N ARG A 131 -14.38 9.79 18.36
CA ARG A 131 -15.81 9.46 18.27
C ARG A 131 -16.06 7.96 18.51
N ASP A 132 -15.23 7.08 17.94
CA ASP A 132 -15.38 5.62 18.13
C ASP A 132 -15.22 5.22 19.60
N ILE A 133 -14.20 5.72 20.33
CA ILE A 133 -14.02 5.41 21.75
C ILE A 133 -15.15 6.00 22.61
N SER A 134 -15.63 7.21 22.29
CA SER A 134 -16.72 7.86 23.03
C SER A 134 -18.05 7.13 22.82
N GLU A 135 -18.37 6.73 21.59
CA GLU A 135 -19.55 5.92 21.26
C GLU A 135 -19.52 4.55 21.96
N ARG A 136 -18.35 3.93 22.05
CA ARG A 136 -18.17 2.68 22.78
C ARG A 136 -18.47 2.85 24.27
N LEU A 137 -17.94 3.90 24.90
CA LEU A 137 -18.20 4.21 26.30
C LEU A 137 -19.70 4.44 26.54
N LEU A 138 -20.36 5.19 25.64
CA LEU A 138 -21.81 5.43 25.70
C LEU A 138 -22.62 4.14 25.60
N THR A 139 -22.25 3.25 24.69
CA THR A 139 -22.90 1.93 24.52
C THR A 139 -22.80 1.10 25.79
N ILE A 140 -21.62 1.08 26.43
CA ILE A 140 -21.40 0.35 27.68
C ILE A 140 -22.19 0.99 28.84
N LEU A 141 -22.18 2.32 28.93
CA LEU A 141 -22.91 3.06 29.96
C LEU A 141 -24.43 2.83 29.85
N ASN A 142 -24.96 2.75 28.64
CA ASN A 142 -26.37 2.47 28.38
C ASN A 142 -26.73 0.98 28.56
N GLY A 143 -25.76 0.08 28.74
CA GLY A 143 -26.01 -1.36 28.86
C GLY A 143 -26.51 -1.98 27.56
N GLU A 144 -26.19 -1.38 26.42
CA GLU A 144 -26.53 -1.90 25.10
C GLU A 144 -25.45 -2.89 24.62
N GLU A 145 -25.85 -3.98 24.00
CA GLU A 145 -24.91 -4.87 23.31
C GLU A 145 -24.54 -4.25 21.94
N THR A 146 -23.26 -4.26 21.60
CA THR A 146 -22.80 -3.89 20.25
C THR A 146 -23.38 -4.89 19.25
N GLY A 147 -24.37 -4.47 18.48
CA GLY A 147 -25.06 -5.31 17.52
C GLY A 147 -24.11 -5.73 16.39
N ALA A 148 -23.74 -6.99 16.37
CA ALA A 148 -23.13 -7.59 15.20
C ALA A 148 -24.13 -7.53 14.03
N VAL A 149 -23.63 -7.23 12.82
CA VAL A 149 -24.42 -7.38 11.60
C VAL A 149 -24.60 -8.87 11.37
N ASP A 150 -25.68 -9.43 11.93
CA ASP A 150 -26.00 -10.85 11.77
C ASP A 150 -26.68 -11.03 10.40
N ALA A 151 -25.91 -11.45 9.42
CA ALA A 151 -26.41 -11.71 8.08
C ALA A 151 -26.39 -13.22 7.83
N ASP A 152 -27.56 -13.82 7.57
CA ASP A 152 -27.65 -15.22 7.18
C ASP A 152 -27.07 -15.48 5.78
N GLU A 153 -27.02 -14.47 4.91
CA GLU A 153 -26.52 -14.53 3.53
C GLU A 153 -25.49 -13.41 3.28
N PRO A 154 -24.53 -13.61 2.35
CA PRO A 154 -23.60 -12.54 1.95
C PRO A 154 -24.33 -11.33 1.37
N LYS A 155 -23.96 -10.11 1.82
CA LYS A 155 -24.64 -8.85 1.50
C LYS A 155 -23.66 -7.75 1.07
N ILE A 156 -24.19 -6.76 0.37
CA ILE A 156 -23.55 -5.48 0.09
C ILE A 156 -23.83 -4.57 1.28
N ILE A 157 -22.81 -4.15 2.00
CA ILE A 157 -22.94 -3.25 3.15
C ILE A 157 -22.94 -1.82 2.65
N VAL A 158 -24.02 -1.09 2.94
CA VAL A 158 -24.15 0.35 2.62
C VAL A 158 -24.20 1.12 3.93
N ALA A 159 -23.26 2.03 4.14
CA ALA A 159 -23.11 2.80 5.39
C ALA A 159 -22.78 4.27 5.13
N GLU A 160 -22.93 5.11 6.14
CA GLU A 160 -22.41 6.48 6.07
C GLU A 160 -20.89 6.47 6.08
N ASP A 161 -20.31 5.78 7.03
CA ASP A 161 -18.91 5.40 7.18
C ASP A 161 -18.86 4.19 8.13
N LEU A 162 -17.75 3.49 8.17
CA LEU A 162 -17.55 2.35 9.07
C LEU A 162 -16.31 2.58 9.93
N ALA A 163 -16.51 2.60 11.24
CA ALA A 163 -15.41 2.70 12.20
C ALA A 163 -14.57 1.40 12.21
N PRO A 164 -13.30 1.46 12.64
CA PRO A 164 -12.44 0.28 12.78
C PRO A 164 -13.09 -0.82 13.61
N SER A 165 -13.71 -0.45 14.70
CA SER A 165 -14.38 -1.38 15.62
C SER A 165 -15.59 -2.09 15.01
N GLU A 166 -16.27 -1.46 14.07
CA GLU A 166 -17.40 -2.03 13.33
C GLU A 166 -16.92 -2.99 12.25
N THR A 167 -15.88 -2.59 11.52
CA THR A 167 -15.33 -3.39 10.41
C THR A 167 -14.74 -4.73 10.85
N VAL A 168 -14.09 -4.78 12.01
CA VAL A 168 -13.53 -6.03 12.58
C VAL A 168 -14.60 -6.98 13.10
N GLN A 169 -15.77 -6.47 13.45
CA GLN A 169 -16.89 -7.30 13.89
C GLN A 169 -17.64 -7.97 12.74
N LEU A 170 -17.50 -7.49 11.51
CA LEU A 170 -18.13 -8.09 10.33
C LEU A 170 -17.57 -9.50 10.05
N ASP A 171 -18.46 -10.41 9.71
CA ASP A 171 -18.09 -11.73 9.20
C ASP A 171 -17.67 -11.57 7.72
N LYS A 172 -16.38 -11.76 7.45
CA LYS A 172 -15.80 -11.56 6.12
C LYS A 172 -16.45 -12.41 5.04
N ASP A 173 -16.88 -13.61 5.38
CA ASP A 173 -17.51 -14.53 4.43
C ASP A 173 -18.93 -14.07 4.06
N LYS A 174 -19.48 -13.13 4.81
CA LYS A 174 -20.84 -12.57 4.63
C LYS A 174 -20.85 -11.16 4.04
N VAL A 175 -19.70 -10.62 3.64
CA VAL A 175 -19.58 -9.30 3.00
C VAL A 175 -19.21 -9.47 1.54
N LEU A 176 -20.08 -9.03 0.64
CA LEU A 176 -19.82 -9.01 -0.81
C LEU A 176 -19.11 -7.73 -1.26
N SER A 177 -19.43 -6.61 -0.63
CA SER A 177 -18.94 -5.29 -1.02
C SER A 177 -19.23 -4.25 0.06
N PHE A 178 -18.44 -3.16 0.05
CA PHE A 178 -18.71 -1.96 0.84
C PHE A 178 -19.06 -0.78 -0.07
N VAL A 179 -20.07 -0.01 0.33
CA VAL A 179 -20.46 1.26 -0.29
C VAL A 179 -20.65 2.29 0.81
N THR A 180 -19.80 3.32 0.89
CA THR A 180 -19.93 4.36 1.91
C THR A 180 -20.20 5.74 1.31
N VAL A 181 -21.01 6.53 2.03
CA VAL A 181 -21.32 7.92 1.66
C VAL A 181 -20.12 8.82 1.91
N LYS A 182 -19.43 8.60 3.03
CA LYS A 182 -18.21 9.29 3.42
C LYS A 182 -16.99 8.39 3.24
N GLY A 183 -15.84 8.88 3.59
CA GLY A 183 -14.57 8.15 3.54
C GLY A 183 -13.68 8.56 2.38
N SER A 184 -12.40 8.27 2.54
CA SER A 184 -11.34 8.47 1.55
C SER A 184 -10.81 7.13 1.06
N LEU A 185 -9.93 7.16 0.06
CA LEU A 185 -9.22 5.96 -0.41
C LEU A 185 -8.29 5.37 0.68
N ASN A 186 -7.99 6.13 1.73
CA ASN A 186 -7.17 5.71 2.86
C ASN A 186 -8.01 5.39 4.12
N SER A 187 -9.34 5.47 4.04
CA SER A 187 -10.21 5.12 5.18
C SER A 187 -10.08 3.64 5.57
N HIS A 188 -10.42 3.32 6.82
CA HIS A 188 -10.38 1.93 7.33
C HIS A 188 -11.22 0.98 6.48
N THR A 189 -12.41 1.41 6.04
CA THR A 189 -13.26 0.63 5.11
C THR A 189 -12.54 0.35 3.79
N ALA A 190 -11.83 1.33 3.25
CA ALA A 190 -11.05 1.17 2.02
C ALA A 190 -9.89 0.18 2.19
N ILE A 191 -9.17 0.27 3.30
CA ILE A 191 -8.07 -0.66 3.64
C ILE A 191 -8.61 -2.08 3.79
N LEU A 192 -9.71 -2.25 4.51
CA LEU A 192 -10.35 -3.55 4.71
C LEU A 192 -10.81 -4.18 3.38
N ALA A 193 -11.47 -3.40 2.51
CA ALA A 193 -11.92 -3.87 1.20
C ALA A 193 -10.77 -4.38 0.33
N ARG A 194 -9.62 -3.66 0.33
CA ARG A 194 -8.40 -4.10 -0.36
C ARG A 194 -7.84 -5.39 0.23
N THR A 195 -7.81 -5.48 1.57
CA THR A 195 -7.33 -6.69 2.27
C THR A 195 -8.21 -7.91 1.97
N MET A 196 -9.52 -7.72 1.90
CA MET A 196 -10.48 -8.76 1.53
C MET A 196 -10.55 -9.02 0.01
N ALA A 197 -9.94 -8.17 -0.81
CA ALA A 197 -10.02 -8.19 -2.27
C ALA A 197 -11.46 -8.21 -2.81
N ILE A 198 -12.35 -7.44 -2.18
CA ILE A 198 -13.76 -7.29 -2.58
C ILE A 198 -14.04 -5.91 -3.17
N PRO A 199 -14.97 -5.77 -4.14
CA PRO A 199 -15.36 -4.48 -4.69
C PRO A 199 -15.80 -3.52 -3.59
N ALA A 200 -15.37 -2.25 -3.69
CA ALA A 200 -15.82 -1.24 -2.73
C ALA A 200 -15.78 0.18 -3.32
N LEU A 201 -16.72 1.00 -2.89
CA LEU A 201 -16.87 2.39 -3.25
C LEU A 201 -16.94 3.26 -2.01
N VAL A 202 -16.24 4.39 -2.03
CA VAL A 202 -16.30 5.41 -0.98
C VAL A 202 -16.71 6.77 -1.58
N ASN A 203 -17.10 7.69 -0.73
CA ASN A 203 -17.54 9.03 -1.14
C ASN A 203 -18.63 8.95 -2.22
N THR A 204 -19.65 8.14 -1.97
CA THR A 204 -20.78 7.95 -2.88
C THR A 204 -21.87 8.98 -2.62
N SER A 205 -22.70 9.24 -3.63
CA SER A 205 -23.87 10.10 -3.50
C SER A 205 -25.13 9.36 -3.02
N VAL A 206 -24.98 8.15 -2.47
CA VAL A 206 -26.12 7.33 -2.02
C VAL A 206 -26.80 7.95 -0.80
N SER A 207 -28.13 8.01 -0.81
CA SER A 207 -28.91 8.36 0.39
C SER A 207 -29.21 7.10 1.18
N LEU A 208 -28.93 7.14 2.50
CA LEU A 208 -29.16 5.99 3.38
C LEU A 208 -30.66 5.91 3.75
N GLU A 209 -31.46 5.40 2.83
CA GLU A 209 -32.87 5.20 3.08
C GLU A 209 -33.11 3.75 3.54
N SER A 210 -33.84 3.56 4.62
CA SER A 210 -34.21 2.22 5.13
C SER A 210 -34.94 1.36 4.09
N GLU A 211 -35.58 2.00 3.09
CA GLU A 211 -36.24 1.33 1.98
C GLU A 211 -35.28 0.58 1.03
N MET A 212 -33.97 0.85 1.09
CA MET A 212 -32.96 0.14 0.29
C MET A 212 -32.58 -1.21 0.91
N ASP A 213 -32.81 -1.39 2.20
CA ASP A 213 -32.45 -2.62 2.90
C ASP A 213 -33.18 -3.84 2.32
N GLY A 214 -32.44 -4.91 2.08
CA GLY A 214 -32.95 -6.13 1.46
C GLY A 214 -33.16 -6.09 -0.06
N ARG A 215 -33.07 -4.91 -0.70
CA ARG A 215 -33.17 -4.80 -2.17
C ARG A 215 -31.92 -5.37 -2.86
N LEU A 216 -32.07 -5.70 -4.14
CA LEU A 216 -30.95 -6.16 -4.96
C LEU A 216 -30.04 -4.97 -5.33
N GLY A 217 -28.74 -5.10 -5.08
CA GLY A 217 -27.72 -4.16 -5.46
C GLY A 217 -26.66 -4.76 -6.37
N ILE A 218 -26.00 -3.91 -7.17
CA ILE A 218 -24.78 -4.25 -7.91
C ILE A 218 -23.75 -3.17 -7.65
N VAL A 219 -22.55 -3.58 -7.25
CA VAL A 219 -21.38 -2.70 -7.16
C VAL A 219 -20.42 -3.03 -8.30
N ASP A 220 -20.23 -2.09 -9.20
CA ASP A 220 -19.19 -2.10 -10.23
C ASP A 220 -18.00 -1.28 -9.71
N GLY A 221 -17.10 -1.95 -8.99
CA GLY A 221 -15.92 -1.32 -8.41
C GLY A 221 -14.94 -0.80 -9.47
N ALA A 222 -14.93 -1.37 -10.66
CA ALA A 222 -14.04 -0.90 -11.74
C ALA A 222 -14.48 0.47 -12.28
N ASN A 223 -15.80 0.68 -12.42
CA ASN A 223 -16.35 1.93 -12.96
C ASN A 223 -16.84 2.91 -11.88
N GLY A 224 -16.69 2.56 -10.60
CA GLY A 224 -17.12 3.43 -9.50
C GLY A 224 -18.64 3.60 -9.41
N THR A 225 -19.43 2.60 -9.80
CA THR A 225 -20.90 2.71 -9.92
C THR A 225 -21.62 1.72 -9.02
N PHE A 226 -22.64 2.20 -8.32
CA PHE A 226 -23.54 1.40 -7.50
C PHE A 226 -24.97 1.46 -8.05
N TYR A 227 -25.55 0.32 -8.33
CA TYR A 227 -26.92 0.18 -8.85
C TYR A 227 -27.82 -0.40 -7.76
N VAL A 228 -28.98 0.23 -7.56
CA VAL A 228 -30.05 -0.27 -6.67
C VAL A 228 -31.26 -0.62 -7.53
N ASP A 229 -31.84 -1.78 -7.32
CA ASP A 229 -32.91 -2.37 -8.13
C ASP A 229 -32.58 -2.33 -9.64
N PRO A 230 -31.49 -3.00 -10.08
CA PRO A 230 -31.11 -3.04 -11.48
C PRO A 230 -32.24 -3.65 -12.33
N ASN A 231 -32.41 -3.12 -13.53
CA ASN A 231 -33.30 -3.77 -14.50
C ASN A 231 -32.69 -5.08 -15.00
N GLU A 232 -33.51 -5.93 -15.66
CA GLU A 232 -33.07 -7.24 -16.13
C GLU A 232 -31.88 -7.17 -17.09
N ALA A 233 -31.82 -6.17 -17.96
CA ALA A 233 -30.74 -6.00 -18.93
C ALA A 233 -29.40 -5.68 -18.22
N THR A 234 -29.41 -4.72 -17.30
CA THR A 234 -28.22 -4.37 -16.49
C THR A 234 -27.78 -5.55 -15.63
N LEU A 235 -28.72 -6.25 -15.01
CA LEU A 235 -28.39 -7.43 -14.19
C LEU A 235 -27.76 -8.55 -15.03
N ALA A 236 -28.29 -8.82 -16.20
CA ALA A 236 -27.75 -9.84 -17.11
C ALA A 236 -26.34 -9.45 -17.61
N GLU A 237 -26.13 -8.20 -17.98
CA GLU A 237 -24.82 -7.69 -18.40
C GLU A 237 -23.78 -7.82 -17.26
N MET A 238 -24.13 -7.38 -16.06
CA MET A 238 -23.19 -7.40 -14.93
C MET A 238 -22.91 -8.84 -14.44
N LYS A 239 -23.88 -9.73 -14.48
CA LYS A 239 -23.63 -11.16 -14.23
C LYS A 239 -22.66 -11.76 -15.24
N LYS A 240 -22.87 -11.47 -16.52
CA LYS A 240 -21.96 -11.93 -17.59
C LYS A 240 -20.53 -11.42 -17.36
N ARG A 241 -20.35 -10.13 -17.07
CA ARG A 241 -19.03 -9.55 -16.74
C ARG A 241 -18.41 -10.20 -15.49
N GLN A 242 -19.21 -10.45 -14.44
CA GLN A 242 -18.74 -11.13 -13.23
C GLN A 242 -18.27 -12.56 -13.53
N GLU A 243 -19.02 -13.33 -14.34
CA GLU A 243 -18.64 -14.67 -14.77
C GLU A 243 -17.37 -14.66 -15.64
N GLU A 244 -17.25 -13.70 -16.54
CA GLU A 244 -16.04 -13.49 -17.36
C GLU A 244 -14.82 -13.18 -16.49
N ASP A 245 -14.95 -12.30 -15.49
CA ASP A 245 -13.89 -11.96 -14.53
C ASP A 245 -13.48 -13.18 -13.67
N LEU A 246 -14.45 -13.95 -13.19
CA LEU A 246 -14.18 -15.17 -12.43
C LEU A 246 -13.48 -16.23 -13.29
N SER A 247 -13.96 -16.44 -14.52
CA SER A 247 -13.35 -17.35 -15.48
C SER A 247 -11.93 -16.92 -15.84
N ARG A 248 -11.72 -15.62 -16.03
CA ARG A 248 -10.39 -15.04 -16.25
C ARG A 248 -9.45 -15.28 -15.08
N LYS A 249 -9.92 -15.04 -13.84
CA LYS A 249 -9.14 -15.32 -12.62
C LYS A 249 -8.77 -16.80 -12.53
N GLN A 250 -9.72 -17.70 -12.76
CA GLN A 250 -9.46 -19.15 -12.75
C GLN A 250 -8.44 -19.56 -13.82
N LEU A 251 -8.59 -19.03 -15.04
CA LEU A 251 -7.64 -19.31 -16.12
C LEU A 251 -6.21 -18.83 -15.72
N LEU A 252 -6.07 -17.64 -15.15
CA LEU A 252 -4.80 -17.12 -14.69
C LEU A 252 -4.15 -18.03 -13.63
N LEU A 253 -4.93 -18.57 -12.72
CA LEU A 253 -4.42 -19.51 -11.70
C LEU A 253 -3.82 -20.79 -12.32
N THR A 254 -4.29 -21.24 -13.49
CA THR A 254 -3.71 -22.38 -14.20
C THR A 254 -2.32 -22.10 -14.78
N LEU A 255 -1.91 -20.83 -14.81
CA LEU A 255 -0.60 -20.42 -15.29
C LEU A 255 0.49 -20.49 -14.21
N LYS A 256 0.13 -20.73 -12.94
CA LYS A 256 1.12 -20.92 -11.88
C LYS A 256 2.04 -22.10 -12.19
N GLY A 257 3.33 -21.95 -11.89
CA GLY A 257 4.36 -22.94 -12.15
C GLY A 257 4.83 -23.01 -13.60
N LYS A 258 4.24 -22.26 -14.52
CA LYS A 258 4.73 -22.20 -15.91
C LYS A 258 5.91 -21.25 -16.02
N GLU A 259 6.92 -21.64 -16.82
CA GLU A 259 8.02 -20.76 -17.18
C GLU A 259 7.52 -19.57 -18.01
N ASN A 260 8.14 -18.40 -17.83
CA ASN A 260 7.83 -17.21 -18.62
C ASN A 260 8.67 -17.24 -19.92
N VAL A 261 8.15 -17.91 -20.93
CA VAL A 261 8.83 -18.11 -22.24
C VAL A 261 7.84 -17.78 -23.35
N THR A 262 8.26 -16.95 -24.31
CA THR A 262 7.46 -16.63 -25.49
C THR A 262 7.31 -17.83 -26.43
N LEU A 263 6.40 -17.75 -27.41
CA LEU A 263 6.18 -18.82 -28.39
C LEU A 263 7.42 -19.13 -29.24
N ASP A 264 8.30 -18.14 -29.45
CA ASP A 264 9.57 -18.27 -30.18
C ASP A 264 10.78 -18.48 -29.26
N GLY A 265 10.55 -18.75 -27.96
CA GLY A 265 11.56 -19.26 -27.03
C GLY A 265 12.33 -18.18 -26.23
N GLN A 266 11.96 -16.91 -26.30
CA GLN A 266 12.58 -15.87 -25.48
C GLN A 266 12.14 -16.03 -24.01
N LYS A 267 13.11 -16.19 -23.10
CA LYS A 267 12.86 -16.25 -21.66
C LYS A 267 12.81 -14.84 -21.07
N VAL A 268 11.88 -14.61 -20.16
CA VAL A 268 11.69 -13.33 -19.49
C VAL A 268 11.56 -13.56 -17.98
N MET A 269 12.28 -12.80 -17.18
CA MET A 269 12.12 -12.80 -15.72
C MET A 269 10.90 -11.96 -15.37
N LEU A 270 9.99 -12.54 -14.59
CA LEU A 270 8.79 -11.85 -14.14
C LEU A 270 8.80 -11.82 -12.62
N TYR A 271 9.10 -10.65 -12.06
CA TYR A 271 9.38 -10.44 -10.66
C TYR A 271 8.35 -9.49 -10.02
N ALA A 272 8.29 -9.49 -8.69
CA ALA A 272 7.38 -8.65 -7.93
C ALA A 272 8.07 -7.41 -7.36
N ASN A 273 7.33 -6.30 -7.31
CA ASN A 273 7.67 -5.10 -6.54
C ASN A 273 7.00 -5.20 -5.17
N ILE A 274 7.74 -4.95 -4.09
CA ILE A 274 7.22 -4.91 -2.73
C ILE A 274 7.79 -3.73 -1.93
N GLY A 275 7.05 -3.30 -0.91
CA GLY A 275 7.47 -2.27 0.03
C GLY A 275 7.87 -2.82 1.40
N ASN A 276 7.27 -3.95 1.81
CA ASN A 276 7.51 -4.52 3.13
C ASN A 276 7.42 -6.06 3.13
N ILE A 277 7.76 -6.67 4.27
CA ILE A 277 7.75 -8.13 4.46
C ILE A 277 6.34 -8.73 4.32
N LYS A 278 5.30 -7.98 4.67
CA LYS A 278 3.89 -8.44 4.62
C LYS A 278 3.46 -8.79 3.19
N ASP A 279 4.08 -8.17 2.20
CA ASP A 279 3.82 -8.42 0.78
C ASP A 279 4.30 -9.81 0.30
N LEU A 280 5.22 -10.46 1.04
CA LEU A 280 5.84 -11.74 0.65
C LEU A 280 4.81 -12.85 0.42
N ALA A 281 3.78 -12.92 1.25
CA ALA A 281 2.71 -13.91 1.06
C ALA A 281 2.02 -13.74 -0.30
N THR A 282 1.75 -12.49 -0.69
CA THR A 282 1.12 -12.15 -1.98
C THR A 282 2.07 -12.43 -3.15
N VAL A 283 3.37 -12.19 -2.99
CA VAL A 283 4.41 -12.55 -3.99
C VAL A 283 4.39 -14.04 -4.28
N ILE A 284 4.39 -14.87 -3.23
CA ILE A 284 4.37 -16.33 -3.35
C ILE A 284 3.03 -16.81 -3.95
N GLN A 285 1.91 -16.25 -3.47
CA GLN A 285 0.57 -16.58 -3.99
C GLN A 285 0.41 -16.29 -5.47
N ASN A 286 1.04 -15.26 -6.00
CA ASN A 286 1.02 -14.91 -7.42
C ASN A 286 2.14 -15.57 -8.23
N ASP A 287 2.92 -16.44 -7.62
CA ASP A 287 3.97 -17.23 -8.28
C ASP A 287 5.02 -16.37 -9.01
N ALA A 288 5.46 -15.28 -8.37
CA ALA A 288 6.53 -14.46 -8.89
C ALA A 288 7.86 -15.23 -8.96
N GLY A 289 8.63 -15.00 -10.00
CA GLY A 289 9.95 -15.62 -10.21
C GLY A 289 11.03 -15.11 -9.25
N GLY A 290 10.79 -13.95 -8.62
CA GLY A 290 11.68 -13.27 -7.68
C GLY A 290 11.07 -11.96 -7.21
N ILE A 291 11.87 -11.16 -6.52
CA ILE A 291 11.57 -9.76 -6.19
C ILE A 291 12.52 -8.89 -7.00
N GLY A 292 11.99 -8.09 -7.92
CA GLY A 292 12.78 -7.19 -8.77
C GLY A 292 12.93 -5.79 -8.19
N LEU A 293 12.09 -5.44 -7.20
CA LEU A 293 12.23 -4.22 -6.45
C LEU A 293 11.70 -4.40 -5.02
N PHE A 294 12.61 -4.46 -4.05
CA PHE A 294 12.29 -4.23 -2.66
C PHE A 294 12.61 -2.75 -2.34
N ARG A 295 11.59 -2.00 -1.98
CA ARG A 295 11.69 -0.57 -1.64
C ARG A 295 12.12 -0.39 -0.20
N SER A 296 13.44 -0.29 0.04
CA SER A 296 13.99 -0.23 1.40
C SER A 296 13.67 1.06 2.15
N GLU A 297 13.22 2.11 1.46
CA GLU A 297 12.84 3.38 2.09
C GLU A 297 11.70 3.23 3.09
N PHE A 298 10.80 2.25 2.93
CA PHE A 298 9.74 2.00 3.90
C PHE A 298 10.27 1.60 5.29
N ILE A 299 11.46 0.98 5.37
CA ILE A 299 12.10 0.67 6.65
C ILE A 299 12.45 1.96 7.41
N TYR A 300 12.79 3.02 6.68
CA TYR A 300 13.11 4.32 7.26
C TYR A 300 11.85 5.13 7.57
N LEU A 301 10.85 5.10 6.69
CA LEU A 301 9.60 5.85 6.84
C LEU A 301 8.73 5.39 8.03
N GLU A 302 8.87 4.13 8.45
CA GLU A 302 8.13 3.56 9.58
C GLU A 302 8.80 3.83 10.94
N LYS A 303 9.89 4.64 10.98
CA LYS A 303 10.69 4.88 12.18
C LYS A 303 10.83 6.36 12.52
N GLU A 304 11.11 6.63 13.79
CA GLU A 304 11.40 7.96 14.32
C GLU A 304 12.90 8.30 14.36
N ASP A 305 13.77 7.32 14.07
CA ASP A 305 15.24 7.47 14.00
C ASP A 305 15.80 6.50 12.96
N PHE A 306 17.09 6.66 12.62
CA PHE A 306 17.76 5.82 11.64
C PHE A 306 17.71 4.34 12.03
N PRO A 307 17.23 3.46 11.12
CA PRO A 307 17.24 2.02 11.39
C PRO A 307 18.68 1.52 11.54
N THR A 308 18.91 0.75 12.58
CA THR A 308 20.22 0.16 12.86
C THR A 308 20.62 -0.89 11.81
N GLU A 309 21.91 -1.23 11.74
CA GLU A 309 22.40 -2.33 10.88
C GLU A 309 21.65 -3.64 11.17
N GLU A 310 21.43 -3.95 12.45
CA GLU A 310 20.79 -5.22 12.85
C GLU A 310 19.31 -5.27 12.44
N GLU A 311 18.56 -4.21 12.63
CA GLU A 311 17.16 -4.14 12.20
C GLU A 311 17.02 -4.32 10.68
N GLN A 312 17.83 -3.61 9.90
CA GLN A 312 17.86 -3.76 8.44
C GLN A 312 18.27 -5.18 8.03
N PHE A 313 19.32 -5.74 8.68
CA PHE A 313 19.79 -7.09 8.41
C PHE A 313 18.70 -8.14 8.65
N GLN A 314 17.94 -8.06 9.73
CA GLN A 314 16.88 -9.02 10.03
C GLN A 314 15.79 -9.00 8.96
N ILE A 315 15.40 -7.80 8.50
CA ILE A 315 14.42 -7.63 7.43
C ILE A 315 14.93 -8.26 6.12
N TYR A 316 16.12 -7.88 5.67
CA TYR A 316 16.69 -8.38 4.41
C TYR A 316 16.94 -9.89 4.44
N ARG A 317 17.42 -10.42 5.57
CA ARG A 317 17.59 -11.85 5.80
C ARG A 317 16.27 -12.60 5.69
N GLN A 318 15.23 -12.11 6.37
CA GLN A 318 13.91 -12.73 6.33
C GLN A 318 13.37 -12.81 4.90
N VAL A 319 13.47 -11.71 4.13
CA VAL A 319 13.06 -11.68 2.73
C VAL A 319 13.85 -12.70 1.90
N ALA A 320 15.18 -12.71 2.03
CA ALA A 320 16.05 -13.62 1.30
C ALA A 320 15.74 -15.10 1.59
N GLN A 321 15.54 -15.45 2.85
CA GLN A 321 15.20 -16.81 3.28
C GLN A 321 13.79 -17.23 2.81
N THR A 322 12.80 -16.34 2.91
CA THR A 322 11.42 -16.60 2.48
C THR A 322 11.35 -16.85 0.97
N MET A 323 12.16 -16.15 0.18
CA MET A 323 12.22 -16.33 -1.27
C MET A 323 12.95 -17.60 -1.72
N ALA A 324 13.55 -18.36 -0.80
CA ALA A 324 14.06 -19.72 -1.00
C ALA A 324 14.94 -19.88 -2.28
N GLY A 325 15.96 -19.03 -2.44
CA GLY A 325 16.90 -19.04 -3.55
C GLY A 325 16.44 -18.30 -4.82
N LYS A 326 15.21 -17.80 -4.86
CA LYS A 326 14.78 -16.83 -5.88
C LYS A 326 15.51 -15.50 -5.67
N ARG A 327 15.78 -14.76 -6.76
CA ARG A 327 16.47 -13.46 -6.69
C ARG A 327 15.64 -12.42 -5.96
N VAL A 328 16.29 -11.63 -5.12
CA VAL A 328 15.74 -10.48 -4.41
C VAL A 328 16.59 -9.26 -4.69
N ILE A 329 16.08 -8.31 -5.44
CA ILE A 329 16.76 -7.04 -5.73
C ILE A 329 16.30 -6.03 -4.70
N ILE A 330 17.24 -5.52 -3.91
CA ILE A 330 16.97 -4.53 -2.86
C ILE A 330 17.53 -3.19 -3.33
N ARG A 331 16.66 -2.21 -3.49
CA ARG A 331 17.05 -0.84 -3.76
C ARG A 331 17.59 -0.20 -2.49
N THR A 332 18.75 0.43 -2.56
CA THR A 332 19.26 1.24 -1.44
C THR A 332 18.38 2.46 -1.23
N LEU A 333 18.63 3.19 -0.15
CA LEU A 333 17.84 4.34 0.29
C LEU A 333 17.41 5.24 -0.87
N ASP A 334 16.08 5.47 -0.98
CA ASP A 334 15.47 6.40 -1.92
C ASP A 334 14.51 7.34 -1.17
N ILE A 335 15.08 8.14 -0.27
CA ILE A 335 14.40 9.21 0.49
C ILE A 335 14.74 10.56 -0.15
N GLY A 336 13.86 11.53 0.05
CA GLY A 336 13.87 12.84 -0.56
C GLY A 336 12.67 13.06 -1.48
N ALA A 337 12.54 14.23 -2.06
CA ALA A 337 11.39 14.64 -2.85
C ALA A 337 10.07 14.54 -2.06
N ASP A 338 9.22 13.57 -2.41
CA ASP A 338 7.92 13.29 -1.80
C ASP A 338 7.99 12.43 -0.54
N LYS A 339 9.15 11.84 -0.24
CA LYS A 339 9.38 10.95 0.90
C LYS A 339 10.32 11.62 1.89
N GLN A 340 9.78 12.21 2.93
CA GLN A 340 10.57 12.91 3.94
C GLN A 340 10.45 12.21 5.30
N CYS A 341 11.56 12.22 6.05
CA CYS A 341 11.63 11.80 7.44
C CYS A 341 12.27 12.93 8.23
N ASP A 342 11.62 13.42 9.27
CA ASP A 342 12.08 14.56 10.06
C ASP A 342 13.49 14.38 10.63
N TYR A 343 13.82 13.17 11.07
CA TYR A 343 15.13 12.86 11.64
C TYR A 343 16.30 12.87 10.63
N PHE A 344 16.03 12.99 9.31
CA PHE A 344 17.06 13.27 8.32
C PHE A 344 17.55 14.71 8.39
N HIS A 345 16.76 15.62 8.99
CA HIS A 345 17.06 17.05 9.09
C HIS A 345 17.47 17.65 7.74
N MET A 346 16.69 17.32 6.69
CA MET A 346 16.96 17.85 5.36
C MET A 346 16.57 19.32 5.29
N GLU A 347 17.42 20.12 4.66
CA GLU A 347 17.10 21.52 4.40
C GLU A 347 15.93 21.62 3.41
N HIS A 348 15.14 22.68 3.55
CA HIS A 348 14.06 22.94 2.59
C HIS A 348 14.64 23.27 1.21
N GLU A 349 14.18 22.54 0.20
CA GLU A 349 14.55 22.74 -1.20
C GLU A 349 13.35 23.21 -2.01
N GLU A 350 13.53 24.18 -2.91
CA GLU A 350 12.45 24.65 -3.79
C GLU A 350 12.03 23.59 -4.82
N ASN A 351 12.94 22.70 -5.20
CA ASN A 351 12.70 21.62 -6.15
C ASN A 351 13.21 20.26 -5.59
N PRO A 352 12.55 19.68 -4.59
CA PRO A 352 13.08 18.51 -3.88
C PRO A 352 13.34 17.30 -4.80
N ALA A 353 12.56 17.13 -5.86
CA ALA A 353 12.77 16.05 -6.83
C ALA A 353 14.10 16.17 -7.60
N LEU A 354 14.63 17.39 -7.74
CA LEU A 354 15.92 17.69 -8.37
C LEU A 354 17.06 17.88 -7.35
N GLY A 355 16.76 17.81 -6.08
CA GLY A 355 17.62 18.13 -4.96
C GLY A 355 18.45 16.97 -4.42
N CYS A 356 18.77 17.06 -3.12
CA CYS A 356 19.51 16.03 -2.39
C CYS A 356 18.60 14.87 -2.01
N ARG A 357 18.54 13.84 -2.83
CA ARG A 357 17.75 12.62 -2.61
C ARG A 357 18.54 11.36 -2.94
N ALA A 358 18.09 10.22 -2.44
CA ALA A 358 18.55 8.89 -2.81
C ALA A 358 20.08 8.74 -2.70
N ILE A 359 20.75 8.35 -3.79
CA ILE A 359 22.20 8.15 -3.78
C ILE A 359 22.99 9.41 -3.42
N ARG A 360 22.45 10.60 -3.66
CA ARG A 360 23.10 11.86 -3.27
C ARG A 360 23.21 11.98 -1.75
N ILE A 361 22.16 11.59 -1.02
CA ILE A 361 22.20 11.48 0.45
C ILE A 361 23.26 10.45 0.85
N CYS A 362 23.24 9.27 0.24
CA CYS A 362 24.17 8.19 0.55
C CYS A 362 25.65 8.59 0.37
N LEU A 363 25.95 9.36 -0.67
CA LEU A 363 27.33 9.81 -0.95
C LEU A 363 27.78 11.00 -0.09
N THR A 364 26.83 11.84 0.37
CA THR A 364 27.13 12.98 1.26
C THR A 364 27.10 12.59 2.73
N ARG A 365 26.38 11.51 3.08
CA ARG A 365 26.27 10.96 4.44
C ARG A 365 26.64 9.46 4.44
N PRO A 366 27.92 9.13 4.21
CA PRO A 366 28.38 7.75 4.00
C PRO A 366 28.12 6.81 5.21
N GLU A 367 27.96 7.35 6.41
CA GLU A 367 27.63 6.59 7.61
C GLU A 367 26.27 5.88 7.48
N ILE A 368 25.26 6.55 6.93
CA ILE A 368 23.94 5.96 6.69
C ILE A 368 24.05 4.86 5.63
N PHE A 369 24.77 5.15 4.55
CA PHE A 369 24.95 4.24 3.43
C PHE A 369 25.73 2.99 3.82
N LYS A 370 26.84 3.14 4.57
CA LYS A 370 27.61 2.01 5.09
C LYS A 370 26.78 1.10 5.99
N THR A 371 25.96 1.67 6.88
CA THR A 371 25.05 0.90 7.74
C THR A 371 24.12 0.02 6.90
N GLN A 372 23.51 0.57 5.86
CA GLN A 372 22.64 -0.19 4.95
C GLN A 372 23.41 -1.25 4.17
N LEU A 373 24.57 -0.89 3.60
CA LEU A 373 25.39 -1.84 2.83
C LEU A 373 25.87 -3.01 3.69
N ARG A 374 26.32 -2.76 4.92
CA ARG A 374 26.70 -3.82 5.85
C ARG A 374 25.56 -4.80 6.09
N ALA A 375 24.35 -4.30 6.34
CA ALA A 375 23.15 -5.12 6.49
C ALA A 375 22.85 -5.97 5.24
N LEU A 376 22.94 -5.36 4.05
CA LEU A 376 22.71 -6.03 2.77
C LEU A 376 23.75 -7.13 2.49
N PHE A 377 25.04 -6.84 2.70
CA PHE A 377 26.10 -7.84 2.52
C PHE A 377 25.95 -9.01 3.51
N ARG A 378 25.68 -8.75 4.79
CA ARG A 378 25.39 -9.78 5.78
C ARG A 378 24.20 -10.66 5.35
N ALA A 379 23.11 -10.03 4.91
CA ALA A 379 21.91 -10.75 4.47
C ALA A 379 22.14 -11.60 3.20
N SER A 380 23.08 -11.22 2.34
CA SER A 380 23.40 -11.97 1.12
C SER A 380 24.01 -13.36 1.37
N ALA A 381 24.48 -13.66 2.59
CA ALA A 381 24.86 -15.02 2.99
C ALA A 381 23.65 -15.97 3.12
N PHE A 382 22.43 -15.44 3.23
CA PHE A 382 21.22 -16.21 3.53
C PHE A 382 20.29 -16.40 2.31
N GLY A 383 20.65 -15.85 1.15
CA GLY A 383 19.87 -16.03 -0.08
C GLY A 383 20.42 -15.20 -1.24
N LYS A 384 19.74 -15.26 -2.38
CA LYS A 384 20.20 -14.63 -3.61
C LYS A 384 19.79 -13.15 -3.67
N ILE A 385 20.52 -12.32 -2.93
CA ILE A 385 20.33 -10.85 -2.93
C ILE A 385 21.09 -10.23 -4.11
N ALA A 386 20.51 -9.18 -4.69
CA ALA A 386 21.17 -8.20 -5.56
C ALA A 386 20.92 -6.79 -5.00
N ILE A 387 21.88 -5.90 -5.16
CA ILE A 387 21.81 -4.52 -4.65
C ILE A 387 21.60 -3.58 -5.84
N MET A 388 20.68 -2.65 -5.72
CA MET A 388 20.36 -1.66 -6.76
C MET A 388 20.46 -0.24 -6.23
N TYR A 389 21.24 0.60 -6.91
CA TYR A 389 21.49 1.99 -6.53
C TYR A 389 20.60 2.95 -7.34
N PRO A 390 19.74 3.76 -6.66
CA PRO A 390 18.82 4.69 -7.33
C PRO A 390 19.48 6.00 -7.74
N MET A 391 18.83 6.75 -8.62
CA MET A 391 19.14 8.16 -8.96
C MET A 391 20.56 8.42 -9.50
N ILE A 392 21.13 7.44 -10.18
CA ILE A 392 22.45 7.58 -10.80
C ILE A 392 22.39 8.56 -11.99
N THR A 393 23.41 9.42 -12.11
CA THR A 393 23.57 10.37 -13.21
C THR A 393 24.93 10.29 -13.89
N SER A 394 25.92 9.64 -13.27
CA SER A 394 27.30 9.59 -13.79
C SER A 394 28.04 8.31 -13.41
N VAL A 395 29.07 7.99 -14.21
CA VAL A 395 30.03 6.89 -13.94
C VAL A 395 30.80 7.13 -12.63
N GLN A 396 31.07 8.39 -12.31
CA GLN A 396 31.81 8.77 -11.11
C GLN A 396 31.05 8.40 -9.84
N GLU A 397 29.71 8.56 -9.83
CA GLU A 397 28.88 8.12 -8.70
C GLU A 397 29.00 6.61 -8.50
N VAL A 398 28.93 5.82 -9.57
CA VAL A 398 29.06 4.36 -9.49
C VAL A 398 30.43 3.95 -8.97
N ARG A 399 31.51 4.60 -9.42
CA ARG A 399 32.87 4.33 -8.92
C ARG A 399 33.00 4.69 -7.43
N LYS A 400 32.39 5.80 -7.00
CA LYS A 400 32.38 6.17 -5.59
C LYS A 400 31.61 5.17 -4.71
N ILE A 401 30.50 4.66 -5.22
CA ILE A 401 29.76 3.58 -4.57
C ILE A 401 30.65 2.34 -4.40
N LYS A 402 31.37 1.93 -5.44
CA LYS A 402 32.27 0.78 -5.40
C LYS A 402 33.39 0.94 -4.35
N GLU A 403 33.96 2.15 -4.23
CA GLU A 403 34.94 2.46 -3.19
C GLU A 403 34.35 2.19 -1.79
N ILE A 404 33.14 2.72 -1.50
CA ILE A 404 32.47 2.53 -0.22
C ILE A 404 32.12 1.03 0.00
N VAL A 405 31.70 0.33 -1.04
CA VAL A 405 31.43 -1.11 -0.97
C VAL A 405 32.67 -1.90 -0.58
N GLU A 406 33.82 -1.59 -1.17
CA GLU A 406 35.07 -2.28 -0.83
C GLU A 406 35.53 -1.95 0.61
N GLU A 407 35.31 -0.74 1.09
CA GLU A 407 35.53 -0.38 2.50
C GLU A 407 34.65 -1.23 3.43
N VAL A 408 33.35 -1.37 3.12
CA VAL A 408 32.40 -2.17 3.89
C VAL A 408 32.79 -3.66 3.90
N LYS A 409 33.17 -4.23 2.75
CA LYS A 409 33.64 -5.61 2.66
C LYS A 409 34.91 -5.83 3.49
N ALA A 410 35.85 -4.88 3.48
CA ALA A 410 37.07 -4.96 4.27
C ALA A 410 36.76 -4.91 5.79
N GLU A 411 35.82 -4.04 6.21
CA GLU A 411 35.37 -3.96 7.59
C GLU A 411 34.70 -5.27 8.06
N LEU A 412 33.77 -5.81 7.26
CA LEU A 412 33.09 -7.09 7.59
C LEU A 412 34.09 -8.26 7.68
N THR A 413 35.05 -8.31 6.74
CA THR A 413 36.11 -9.34 6.73
C THR A 413 36.99 -9.22 7.98
N ALA A 414 37.40 -8.01 8.37
CA ALA A 414 38.20 -7.79 9.56
C ALA A 414 37.48 -8.18 10.85
N GLN A 415 36.15 -8.09 10.87
CA GLN A 415 35.28 -8.50 11.98
C GLN A 415 34.94 -10.00 11.96
N GLY A 416 35.33 -10.75 10.92
CA GLY A 416 35.00 -12.16 10.78
C GLY A 416 33.51 -12.41 10.49
N VAL A 417 32.80 -11.43 9.96
CA VAL A 417 31.39 -11.53 9.61
C VAL A 417 31.25 -12.17 8.22
N GLU A 418 30.42 -13.21 8.14
CA GLU A 418 30.13 -13.90 6.87
C GLU A 418 29.21 -13.06 5.97
N PHE A 419 29.54 -12.97 4.70
CA PHE A 419 28.73 -12.32 3.67
C PHE A 419 28.92 -12.96 2.31
N GLY A 420 27.91 -12.81 1.42
CA GLY A 420 27.95 -13.29 0.04
C GLY A 420 28.57 -12.28 -0.93
N ASN A 421 28.42 -12.56 -2.22
CA ASN A 421 28.81 -11.64 -3.30
C ASN A 421 27.58 -11.28 -4.14
N PRO A 422 26.74 -10.35 -3.68
CA PRO A 422 25.55 -9.94 -4.40
C PRO A 422 25.89 -9.23 -5.71
N GLU A 423 25.09 -9.47 -6.77
CA GLU A 423 25.10 -8.65 -7.97
C GLU A 423 24.82 -7.18 -7.61
N GLN A 424 25.48 -6.26 -8.27
CA GLN A 424 25.33 -4.82 -8.03
C GLN A 424 24.90 -4.12 -9.31
N GLY A 425 23.72 -3.55 -9.31
CA GLY A 425 23.16 -2.84 -10.44
C GLY A 425 22.73 -1.42 -10.09
N ILE A 426 22.27 -0.71 -11.09
CA ILE A 426 21.77 0.66 -10.93
C ILE A 426 20.35 0.80 -11.48
N MET A 427 19.61 1.73 -10.92
CA MET A 427 18.36 2.16 -11.50
C MET A 427 18.62 3.23 -12.56
N ILE A 428 18.18 2.96 -13.78
CA ILE A 428 18.19 3.92 -14.88
C ILE A 428 16.86 4.68 -14.84
N GLU A 429 16.87 5.84 -14.22
CA GLU A 429 15.67 6.64 -14.00
C GLU A 429 15.89 8.14 -14.23
N THR A 430 17.08 8.50 -14.69
CA THR A 430 17.40 9.86 -15.16
C THR A 430 17.75 9.83 -16.65
N PRO A 431 17.36 10.85 -17.43
CA PRO A 431 17.78 10.96 -18.84
C PRO A 431 19.30 10.93 -19.02
N ALA A 432 20.05 11.50 -18.05
CA ALA A 432 21.52 11.47 -18.06
C ALA A 432 22.04 10.03 -18.06
N ALA A 433 21.57 9.19 -17.11
CA ALA A 433 21.97 7.79 -17.03
C ALA A 433 21.56 7.01 -18.29
N ALA A 434 20.36 7.27 -18.82
CA ALA A 434 19.90 6.59 -20.05
C ALA A 434 20.80 6.89 -21.25
N ILE A 435 21.22 8.13 -21.42
CA ILE A 435 22.07 8.56 -22.55
C ILE A 435 23.50 7.99 -22.46
N ILE A 436 24.07 7.87 -21.25
CA ILE A 436 25.43 7.32 -21.04
C ILE A 436 25.40 5.86 -20.58
N SER A 437 24.30 5.14 -20.84
CA SER A 437 24.13 3.75 -20.39
C SER A 437 25.17 2.79 -20.93
N ASP A 438 25.78 3.07 -22.09
CA ASP A 438 26.89 2.29 -22.65
C ASP A 438 28.17 2.36 -21.80
N ASP A 439 28.43 3.49 -21.13
CA ASP A 439 29.55 3.63 -20.21
C ASP A 439 29.21 3.07 -18.82
N LEU A 440 27.98 3.28 -18.35
CA LEU A 440 27.51 2.74 -17.08
C LEU A 440 27.43 1.21 -17.07
N ALA A 441 27.09 0.59 -18.21
CA ALA A 441 27.00 -0.87 -18.35
C ALA A 441 28.34 -1.59 -18.12
N LYS A 442 29.46 -0.90 -18.27
CA LYS A 442 30.82 -1.44 -18.01
C LYS A 442 31.15 -1.51 -16.51
N GLU A 443 30.35 -0.85 -15.70
CA GLU A 443 30.60 -0.69 -14.26
C GLU A 443 29.69 -1.52 -13.37
N VAL A 444 28.64 -2.13 -13.89
CA VAL A 444 27.60 -2.80 -13.08
C VAL A 444 27.19 -4.14 -13.67
N ASP A 445 26.48 -4.96 -12.89
CA ASP A 445 26.04 -6.29 -13.30
C ASP A 445 24.67 -6.28 -13.97
N PHE A 446 23.87 -5.25 -13.78
CA PHE A 446 22.53 -5.10 -14.39
C PHE A 446 22.00 -3.67 -14.36
N PHE A 447 20.99 -3.45 -15.20
CA PHE A 447 20.15 -2.27 -15.17
C PHE A 447 18.71 -2.61 -14.77
N SER A 448 18.08 -1.74 -13.97
CA SER A 448 16.64 -1.74 -13.74
C SER A 448 16.09 -0.36 -14.08
N ILE A 449 15.18 -0.29 -15.05
CA ILE A 449 14.67 0.97 -15.56
C ILE A 449 13.50 1.44 -14.70
N GLY A 450 13.70 2.54 -13.97
CA GLY A 450 12.69 3.21 -13.15
C GLY A 450 11.84 4.15 -13.99
N THR A 451 10.85 3.61 -14.70
CA THR A 451 10.08 4.37 -15.70
C THR A 451 9.30 5.55 -15.14
N ASN A 452 8.93 5.54 -13.87
CA ASN A 452 8.21 6.63 -13.23
C ASN A 452 9.04 7.91 -13.19
N ASP A 453 10.22 7.84 -12.59
CA ASP A 453 11.14 8.98 -12.50
C ASP A 453 11.77 9.30 -13.86
N LEU A 454 12.07 8.29 -14.68
CA LEU A 454 12.54 8.52 -16.06
C LEU A 454 11.53 9.33 -16.87
N SER A 455 10.24 9.03 -16.77
CA SER A 455 9.18 9.79 -17.44
C SER A 455 9.08 11.21 -16.88
N GLN A 456 9.06 11.35 -15.56
CA GLN A 456 9.00 12.65 -14.88
C GLN A 456 10.12 13.59 -15.33
N TYR A 457 11.37 13.12 -15.29
CA TYR A 457 12.52 13.94 -15.66
C TYR A 457 12.65 14.17 -17.16
N THR A 458 12.25 13.19 -17.99
CA THR A 458 12.29 13.34 -19.46
C THR A 458 11.29 14.37 -19.95
N MET A 459 10.08 14.37 -19.37
CA MET A 459 9.01 15.28 -19.77
C MET A 459 9.01 16.58 -18.95
N ALA A 460 9.86 16.71 -17.91
CA ALA A 460 9.86 17.83 -16.98
C ALA A 460 8.49 18.09 -16.33
N ILE A 461 7.81 17.01 -15.92
CA ILE A 461 6.46 17.04 -15.34
C ILE A 461 6.51 16.38 -13.97
N ASP A 462 5.96 17.05 -12.96
CA ASP A 462 5.68 16.41 -11.67
C ASP A 462 4.46 15.49 -11.82
N ARG A 463 4.70 14.17 -11.80
CA ARG A 463 3.66 13.14 -11.94
C ARG A 463 2.66 13.08 -10.78
N GLN A 464 2.95 13.78 -9.68
CA GLN A 464 2.06 13.85 -8.52
C GLN A 464 1.13 15.07 -8.56
N ASN A 465 1.35 15.97 -9.51
CA ASN A 465 0.52 17.16 -9.67
C ASN A 465 -0.67 16.88 -10.60
N PRO A 466 -1.92 16.75 -10.07
CA PRO A 466 -3.10 16.44 -10.88
C PRO A 466 -3.42 17.48 -11.96
N GLN A 467 -2.89 18.71 -11.81
CA GLN A 467 -3.09 19.76 -12.81
C GLN A 467 -2.29 19.50 -14.09
N LEU A 468 -1.30 18.61 -14.03
CA LEU A 468 -0.45 18.26 -15.16
C LEU A 468 -0.85 16.95 -15.85
N ASP A 469 -1.90 16.27 -15.41
CA ASP A 469 -2.36 14.98 -15.98
C ASP A 469 -2.62 15.06 -17.47
N LEU A 470 -3.10 16.20 -17.97
CA LEU A 470 -3.36 16.42 -19.40
C LEU A 470 -2.08 16.48 -20.26
N PHE A 471 -0.93 16.73 -19.64
CA PHE A 471 0.39 16.83 -20.29
C PHE A 471 1.24 15.59 -20.09
N PHE A 472 0.86 14.71 -19.15
CA PHE A 472 1.59 13.50 -18.82
C PHE A 472 1.15 12.36 -19.74
N ASP A 473 2.06 11.95 -20.64
CA ASP A 473 1.89 10.76 -21.48
C ASP A 473 2.90 9.67 -21.04
N PRO A 474 2.47 8.63 -20.31
CA PRO A 474 3.37 7.55 -19.90
C PRO A 474 3.95 6.78 -21.09
N HIS A 475 3.29 6.78 -22.25
CA HIS A 475 3.75 6.14 -23.48
C HIS A 475 4.57 7.08 -24.38
N HIS A 476 5.06 8.18 -23.84
CA HIS A 476 5.77 9.20 -24.61
C HIS A 476 6.95 8.59 -25.41
N PRO A 477 7.07 8.87 -26.72
CA PRO A 477 8.08 8.24 -27.57
C PRO A 477 9.53 8.44 -27.11
N ALA A 478 9.83 9.56 -26.42
CA ALA A 478 11.16 9.79 -25.88
C ALA A 478 11.51 8.79 -24.78
N VAL A 479 10.56 8.45 -23.90
CA VAL A 479 10.74 7.46 -22.83
C VAL A 479 10.97 6.07 -23.43
N LEU A 480 10.11 5.66 -24.38
CA LEU A 480 10.24 4.35 -25.04
C LEU A 480 11.57 4.22 -25.81
N ARG A 481 12.04 5.30 -26.46
CA ARG A 481 13.35 5.31 -27.13
C ARG A 481 14.52 5.20 -26.13
N MET A 482 14.42 5.85 -24.97
CA MET A 482 15.44 5.70 -23.91
C MET A 482 15.47 4.28 -23.36
N ILE A 483 14.31 3.66 -23.13
CA ILE A 483 14.22 2.25 -22.70
C ILE A 483 14.94 1.36 -23.71
N SER A 484 14.63 1.50 -25.01
CA SER A 484 15.28 0.72 -26.07
C SER A 484 16.80 0.92 -26.11
N LEU A 485 17.26 2.17 -25.99
CA LEU A 485 18.69 2.49 -25.96
C LEU A 485 19.40 1.83 -24.77
N VAL A 486 18.80 1.88 -23.59
CA VAL A 486 19.34 1.30 -22.36
C VAL A 486 19.46 -0.22 -22.48
N VAL A 487 18.42 -0.90 -22.99
CA VAL A 487 18.43 -2.35 -23.21
C VAL A 487 19.51 -2.75 -24.22
N GLU A 488 19.61 -2.03 -25.34
CA GLU A 488 20.63 -2.29 -26.36
C GLU A 488 22.05 -2.12 -25.79
N ASN A 489 22.33 -1.08 -25.03
CA ASN A 489 23.63 -0.82 -24.42
C ASN A 489 23.97 -1.86 -23.33
N ALA A 490 22.99 -2.26 -22.52
CA ALA A 490 23.16 -3.36 -21.56
C ALA A 490 23.60 -4.65 -22.25
N HIS A 491 22.89 -5.07 -23.29
CA HIS A 491 23.19 -6.29 -24.05
C HIS A 491 24.55 -6.22 -24.76
N LYS A 492 24.94 -5.07 -25.31
CA LYS A 492 26.27 -4.88 -25.88
C LYS A 492 27.38 -5.09 -24.86
N ALA A 493 27.13 -4.72 -23.60
CA ALA A 493 28.09 -4.92 -22.50
C ALA A 493 27.98 -6.31 -21.84
N GLY A 494 27.01 -7.14 -22.23
CA GLY A 494 26.78 -8.48 -21.69
C GLY A 494 26.07 -8.50 -20.33
N ILE A 495 25.38 -7.42 -19.95
CA ILE A 495 24.55 -7.35 -18.76
C ILE A 495 23.06 -7.38 -19.13
N TRP A 496 22.21 -7.77 -18.19
CA TRP A 496 20.76 -7.79 -18.39
C TRP A 496 20.10 -6.46 -17.98
N ALA A 497 18.94 -6.16 -18.60
CA ALA A 497 18.16 -4.97 -18.31
C ALA A 497 16.68 -5.29 -18.04
N GLY A 498 16.16 -4.79 -16.92
CA GLY A 498 14.77 -4.95 -16.52
C GLY A 498 14.03 -3.62 -16.41
N ILE A 499 12.71 -3.69 -16.20
CA ILE A 499 11.84 -2.56 -15.92
C ILE A 499 11.17 -2.79 -14.57
N CYS A 500 11.29 -1.83 -13.63
CA CYS A 500 10.64 -1.89 -12.31
C CYS A 500 9.62 -0.77 -12.06
N GLY A 501 9.46 0.17 -12.97
CA GLY A 501 8.44 1.19 -12.91
C GLY A 501 7.05 0.71 -13.36
N GLU A 502 6.05 1.57 -13.25
CA GLU A 502 4.64 1.23 -13.53
C GLU A 502 4.40 0.78 -14.98
N LEU A 503 5.16 1.30 -15.94
CA LEU A 503 5.07 0.86 -17.33
C LEU A 503 5.36 -0.64 -17.50
N GLY A 504 6.14 -1.25 -16.63
CA GLY A 504 6.39 -2.70 -16.64
C GLY A 504 5.11 -3.53 -16.49
N ALA A 505 4.09 -2.99 -15.82
CA ALA A 505 2.79 -3.63 -15.63
C ALA A 505 1.78 -3.34 -16.77
N ASP A 506 2.12 -2.44 -17.68
CA ASP A 506 1.24 -2.08 -18.79
C ASP A 506 1.16 -3.22 -19.82
N GLN A 507 0.00 -3.86 -19.87
CA GLN A 507 -0.25 -4.98 -20.75
C GLN A 507 -0.19 -4.60 -22.24
N SER A 508 -0.46 -3.33 -22.58
CA SER A 508 -0.43 -2.84 -23.97
C SER A 508 1.00 -2.70 -24.48
N LEU A 509 1.97 -2.43 -23.60
CA LEU A 509 3.39 -2.29 -23.91
C LEU A 509 4.19 -3.58 -23.74
N THR A 510 3.63 -4.62 -23.13
CA THR A 510 4.36 -5.87 -22.84
C THR A 510 5.04 -6.44 -24.09
N LYS A 511 4.31 -6.54 -25.22
CA LYS A 511 4.87 -7.05 -26.49
C LYS A 511 6.00 -6.16 -27.03
N GLU A 512 5.90 -4.86 -26.83
CA GLU A 512 6.92 -3.88 -27.20
C GLU A 512 8.20 -4.10 -26.42
N PHE A 513 8.08 -4.23 -25.09
CA PHE A 513 9.23 -4.50 -24.21
C PHE A 513 9.90 -5.82 -24.53
N LEU A 514 9.13 -6.87 -24.83
CA LEU A 514 9.68 -8.15 -25.32
C LEU A 514 10.43 -7.96 -26.65
N ALA A 515 9.88 -7.16 -27.55
CA ALA A 515 10.52 -6.86 -28.84
C ALA A 515 11.79 -6.01 -28.70
N MET A 516 11.86 -5.11 -27.71
CA MET A 516 13.08 -4.38 -27.34
C MET A 516 14.16 -5.30 -26.74
N GLY A 517 13.78 -6.49 -26.25
CA GLY A 517 14.68 -7.44 -25.59
C GLY A 517 14.78 -7.24 -24.08
N VAL A 518 13.80 -6.62 -23.44
CA VAL A 518 13.77 -6.48 -21.96
C VAL A 518 13.83 -7.86 -21.32
N ASP A 519 14.79 -8.07 -20.41
CA ASP A 519 15.05 -9.37 -19.77
C ASP A 519 14.16 -9.59 -18.54
N GLU A 520 13.72 -8.53 -17.88
CA GLU A 520 12.97 -8.60 -16.63
C GLU A 520 11.85 -7.57 -16.59
N LEU A 521 10.67 -7.99 -16.15
CA LEU A 521 9.55 -7.11 -15.77
C LEU A 521 9.27 -7.30 -14.29
N SER A 522 9.44 -6.22 -13.51
CA SER A 522 9.15 -6.19 -12.08
C SER A 522 7.92 -5.36 -11.83
N VAL A 523 6.87 -6.00 -11.30
CA VAL A 523 5.53 -5.43 -11.26
C VAL A 523 4.86 -5.71 -9.91
N SER A 524 3.72 -5.08 -9.65
CA SER A 524 2.91 -5.46 -8.50
C SER A 524 2.55 -6.95 -8.54
N PRO A 525 2.49 -7.66 -7.39
CA PRO A 525 2.23 -9.10 -7.38
C PRO A 525 0.98 -9.52 -8.16
N GLY A 526 -0.09 -8.72 -8.13
CA GLY A 526 -1.32 -8.99 -8.88
C GLY A 526 -1.17 -8.97 -10.41
N SER A 527 -0.14 -8.30 -10.94
CA SER A 527 0.13 -8.21 -12.38
C SER A 527 0.93 -9.39 -12.93
N ILE A 528 1.51 -10.24 -12.07
CA ILE A 528 2.36 -11.37 -12.48
C ILE A 528 1.65 -12.32 -13.42
N LEU A 529 0.52 -12.87 -13.02
CA LEU A 529 -0.20 -13.87 -13.84
C LEU A 529 -0.82 -13.28 -15.11
N PRO A 530 -1.39 -12.07 -15.12
CA PRO A 530 -1.80 -11.40 -16.36
C PRO A 530 -0.68 -11.22 -17.38
N LEU A 531 0.50 -10.76 -16.94
CA LEU A 531 1.66 -10.59 -17.83
C LEU A 531 2.22 -11.92 -18.30
N ARG A 532 2.27 -12.95 -17.42
CA ARG A 532 2.65 -14.31 -17.82
C ARG A 532 1.79 -14.83 -18.97
N LYS A 533 0.48 -14.58 -18.91
CA LYS A 533 -0.41 -14.94 -20.02
C LYS A 533 0.03 -14.30 -21.32
N ILE A 534 0.29 -12.99 -21.33
CA ILE A 534 0.71 -12.26 -22.53
C ILE A 534 2.05 -12.78 -23.04
N ILE A 535 3.02 -13.03 -22.18
CA ILE A 535 4.33 -13.57 -22.54
C ILE A 535 4.16 -14.93 -23.23
N LEU A 536 3.39 -15.85 -22.64
CA LEU A 536 3.15 -17.19 -23.18
C LEU A 536 2.40 -17.19 -24.52
N GLU A 537 1.62 -16.16 -24.81
CA GLU A 537 0.84 -16.01 -26.04
C GLU A 537 1.55 -15.15 -27.11
N THR A 538 2.74 -14.62 -26.81
CA THR A 538 3.46 -13.72 -27.73
C THR A 538 4.51 -14.47 -28.55
N ASN A 539 4.53 -14.25 -29.86
CA ASN A 539 5.63 -14.53 -30.75
C ASN A 539 6.33 -13.20 -31.07
N VAL A 540 7.54 -13.01 -30.55
CA VAL A 540 8.27 -11.74 -30.68
C VAL A 540 8.73 -11.50 -32.10
N THR A 541 9.13 -12.56 -32.82
CA THR A 541 9.56 -12.48 -34.21
C THR A 541 8.42 -12.00 -35.11
N ASP A 542 7.22 -12.58 -34.98
CA ASP A 542 6.03 -12.17 -35.74
C ASP A 542 5.61 -10.74 -35.40
N TYR A 543 5.71 -10.35 -34.11
CA TYR A 543 5.40 -9.00 -33.67
C TYR A 543 6.30 -7.93 -34.31
N LYS A 544 7.62 -8.20 -34.39
CA LYS A 544 8.59 -7.32 -35.05
C LYS A 544 8.29 -7.20 -36.54
N ALA A 545 8.07 -8.33 -37.23
CA ALA A 545 7.75 -8.33 -38.65
C ALA A 545 6.47 -7.56 -38.98
N GLY A 546 5.44 -7.59 -38.10
CA GLY A 546 4.21 -6.84 -38.28
C GLY A 546 4.33 -5.32 -38.06
N LYS A 547 5.43 -4.85 -37.45
CA LYS A 547 5.70 -3.39 -37.28
C LYS A 547 6.54 -2.80 -38.42
N GLU A 548 7.25 -3.62 -39.17
CA GLU A 548 8.06 -3.19 -40.32
C GLU A 548 7.23 -3.04 -41.62
N CYS A 549 5.96 -3.46 -41.62
CA CYS A 549 4.98 -3.27 -42.69
C CYS A 549 4.08 -2.06 -42.43
#